data_c488f6921dae374dd72d2c6a611c81e7
#
_entry.id   c488f6921dae374dd72d2c6a611c81e7
#
_cell.length_a   1.000
_cell.length_b   1.000
_cell.length_c   1.000
_cell.angle_alpha   90.00
_cell.angle_beta   90.00
_cell.angle_gamma   90.00
#
_symmetry.space_group_name_H-M   'P 1'
#
loop_
_entity.id
_entity.type
_entity.pdbx_description
1 polymer ?
#
loop_
_entity_poly.entity_id
_entity_poly.type
_entity_poly.pdbx_seq_one_letter_code
_entity_poly.pdbx_strand_id
1 'polypeptide(L)'
;MSTASGRSSRTLASAPTDEVSARAGPTRAPSSPELMPYRLREGLHWCQCAGRIVFLDLLEDRYSCLSQDATEAFLRLGKGQSRPEDSERLRSLIARRMLIETPGAIPWDRPARIAPVSGDLVHEPYPKPSLPDLIQAVTGQLGWSLLVRTRQLATIVRRLERRARRRSPSTQAASRRIAQLTSAFAAVSAFLPAEDRCLVRALALHALCCRHGIRPSLVFGVRMNPFRAHCWAQLGGKVLIGDFEQVRLFTPIAAFG
;
A
#
# COMPACT_ATOMS: atom_id res chain seq x y z
N MET A 1 19.86 -81.13 -24.39
CA MET A 1 21.19 -81.67 -24.42
C MET A 1 22.08 -80.79 -23.58
N SER A 2 22.36 -81.24 -22.49
CA SER A 2 23.55 -81.70 -21.78
C SER A 2 24.13 -80.56 -20.96
N THR A 3 23.93 -80.57 -19.64
CA THR A 3 24.79 -81.19 -18.59
C THR A 3 26.17 -80.52 -18.50
N ALA A 4 26.77 -80.16 -17.42
CA ALA A 4 26.86 -80.56 -16.03
C ALA A 4 27.71 -79.49 -15.30
N SER A 5 27.49 -79.14 -14.05
CA SER A 5 28.05 -79.82 -12.85
C SER A 5 29.54 -79.57 -12.57
N GLY A 6 29.82 -79.13 -11.34
CA GLY A 6 31.13 -79.28 -10.68
C GLY A 6 31.42 -78.11 -9.72
N ARG A 7 30.95 -78.14 -8.51
CA ARG A 7 31.52 -78.50 -7.20
C ARG A 7 32.96 -77.96 -6.92
N SER A 8 32.99 -77.12 -5.90
CA SER A 8 33.63 -77.35 -4.58
C SER A 8 35.15 -77.08 -4.50
N SER A 9 35.57 -76.19 -3.63
CA SER A 9 36.28 -76.48 -2.40
C SER A 9 36.79 -75.20 -1.67
N ARG A 10 36.47 -75.19 -0.45
CA ARG A 10 37.05 -74.53 0.72
C ARG A 10 38.58 -74.29 0.65
N THR A 11 39.07 -73.15 1.25
CA THR A 11 39.86 -73.20 2.48
C THR A 11 40.33 -71.83 2.91
N LEU A 12 39.98 -71.44 4.19
CA LEU A 12 40.68 -70.83 5.31
C LEU A 12 41.50 -69.53 5.16
N ALA A 13 41.00 -68.52 5.86
CA ALA A 13 41.63 -67.80 6.99
C ALA A 13 42.88 -66.94 6.74
N SER A 14 42.73 -65.68 6.93
CA SER A 14 43.52 -64.85 7.88
C SER A 14 42.91 -63.44 8.02
N ALA A 15 42.64 -63.02 9.23
CA ALA A 15 42.46 -61.63 9.68
C ALA A 15 43.79 -61.13 10.26
N PRO A 16 43.93 -59.89 10.74
CA PRO A 16 43.28 -58.60 10.44
C PRO A 16 44.33 -57.49 10.17
N THR A 17 43.96 -56.43 9.56
CA THR A 17 44.64 -55.12 9.74
C THR A 17 43.59 -54.00 9.83
N ASP A 18 43.58 -53.35 11.01
CA ASP A 18 42.90 -52.16 11.30
C ASP A 18 43.30 -51.02 10.34
N GLU A 19 42.37 -50.59 9.48
CA GLU A 19 42.43 -49.27 8.91
C GLU A 19 41.23 -48.48 9.42
N VAL A 20 41.51 -47.61 10.36
CA VAL A 20 40.62 -46.54 10.83
C VAL A 20 40.37 -45.60 9.67
N SER A 21 39.35 -45.87 8.86
CA SER A 21 38.85 -44.95 7.87
C SER A 21 38.04 -43.88 8.61
N ALA A 22 38.69 -42.77 8.86
CA ALA A 22 38.00 -41.51 9.32
C ALA A 22 36.98 -41.12 8.26
N ARG A 23 35.71 -41.46 8.51
CA ARG A 23 34.60 -40.89 7.77
C ARG A 23 34.56 -39.39 8.08
N ALA A 24 35.12 -38.59 7.18
CA ALA A 24 34.78 -37.16 7.10
C ALA A 24 33.28 -37.08 6.87
N GLY A 25 32.57 -36.68 7.89
CA GLY A 25 31.14 -36.33 7.79
C GLY A 25 30.96 -35.22 6.75
N PRO A 26 29.82 -35.17 6.09
CA PRO A 26 29.57 -34.09 5.14
C PRO A 26 29.73 -32.76 5.84
N THR A 27 30.72 -31.98 5.45
CA THR A 27 30.91 -30.59 5.87
C THR A 27 29.62 -29.88 5.48
N ARG A 28 28.80 -29.58 6.51
CA ARG A 28 27.58 -28.78 6.38
C ARG A 28 28.01 -27.45 5.75
N ALA A 29 27.69 -27.27 4.48
CA ALA A 29 27.86 -25.99 3.82
C ALA A 29 27.26 -24.88 4.73
N PRO A 30 27.92 -23.73 4.85
CA PRO A 30 27.37 -22.64 5.67
C PRO A 30 25.95 -22.39 5.19
N SER A 31 25.02 -22.61 6.10
CA SER A 31 23.61 -22.30 5.89
C SER A 31 23.53 -20.86 5.38
N SER A 32 23.02 -20.70 4.17
CA SER A 32 22.66 -19.37 3.64
C SER A 32 22.01 -18.57 4.76
N PRO A 33 22.35 -17.29 4.95
CA PRO A 33 21.77 -16.50 6.01
C PRO A 33 20.24 -16.60 5.86
N GLU A 34 19.60 -17.27 6.81
CA GLU A 34 18.15 -17.40 6.83
C GLU A 34 17.58 -15.98 6.78
N LEU A 35 16.97 -15.67 5.66
CA LEU A 35 16.21 -14.44 5.52
C LEU A 35 15.16 -14.41 6.62
N MET A 36 15.38 -13.58 7.62
CA MET A 36 14.34 -13.26 8.59
C MET A 36 13.17 -12.67 7.81
N PRO A 37 12.00 -13.34 7.78
CA PRO A 37 10.85 -12.83 7.07
C PRO A 37 10.33 -11.61 7.80
N TYR A 38 10.32 -10.48 7.11
CA TYR A 38 9.76 -9.23 7.61
C TYR A 38 8.39 -8.98 6.98
N ARG A 39 7.52 -8.32 7.71
CA ARG A 39 6.29 -7.71 7.19
C ARG A 39 6.28 -6.23 7.50
N LEU A 40 5.55 -5.46 6.70
CA LEU A 40 5.27 -4.08 7.03
C LEU A 40 4.28 -3.99 8.19
N ARG A 41 4.47 -3.01 9.06
CA ARG A 41 3.54 -2.70 10.13
C ARG A 41 2.18 -2.29 9.55
N GLU A 42 1.10 -2.70 10.21
CA GLU A 42 -0.25 -2.26 9.84
C GLU A 42 -0.37 -0.74 9.85
N GLY A 43 -1.06 -0.18 8.88
CA GLY A 43 -1.21 1.26 8.68
C GLY A 43 -0.02 1.94 8.01
N LEU A 44 0.99 1.17 7.58
CA LEU A 44 2.10 1.66 6.78
C LEU A 44 1.87 1.31 5.31
N HIS A 45 1.82 2.32 4.46
CA HIS A 45 1.69 2.18 3.01
C HIS A 45 2.95 2.68 2.33
N TRP A 46 3.21 2.21 1.11
CA TRP A 46 4.39 2.63 0.39
C TRP A 46 4.16 2.68 -1.12
N CYS A 47 4.97 3.48 -1.80
CA CYS A 47 5.08 3.47 -3.25
C CYS A 47 6.53 3.75 -3.67
N GLN A 48 6.84 3.45 -4.93
CA GLN A 48 8.08 3.90 -5.54
C GLN A 48 7.79 5.19 -6.34
N CYS A 49 8.41 6.29 -5.95
CA CYS A 49 8.26 7.59 -6.59
C CYS A 49 9.64 8.17 -6.90
N ALA A 50 9.88 8.58 -8.14
CA ALA A 50 11.17 9.10 -8.62
C ALA A 50 12.36 8.21 -8.22
N GLY A 51 12.23 6.90 -8.37
CA GLY A 51 13.28 5.91 -8.07
C GLY A 51 13.48 5.62 -6.58
N ARG A 52 12.75 6.25 -5.66
CA ARG A 52 12.89 6.08 -4.22
C ARG A 52 11.62 5.52 -3.59
N ILE A 53 11.76 4.80 -2.49
CA ILE A 53 10.63 4.34 -1.68
C ILE A 53 10.18 5.45 -0.75
N VAL A 54 8.89 5.76 -0.85
CA VAL A 54 8.19 6.69 0.05
C VAL A 54 7.17 5.90 0.86
N PHE A 55 7.14 6.13 2.16
CA PHE A 55 6.14 5.59 3.07
C PHE A 55 5.14 6.65 3.50
N LEU A 56 3.90 6.24 3.66
CA LEU A 56 2.85 6.93 4.40
C LEU A 56 2.53 6.12 5.65
N ASP A 57 2.77 6.68 6.78
CA ASP A 57 2.44 6.14 8.09
C ASP A 57 1.16 6.77 8.61
N LEU A 58 0.05 6.02 8.56
CA LEU A 58 -1.25 6.50 9.02
C LEU A 58 -1.35 6.63 10.54
N LEU A 59 -0.51 5.93 11.29
CA LEU A 59 -0.50 5.98 12.76
C LEU A 59 0.24 7.21 13.27
N GLU A 60 1.37 7.53 12.62
CA GLU A 60 2.21 8.67 12.95
C GLU A 60 1.84 9.94 12.16
N ASP A 61 0.88 9.81 11.23
CA ASP A 61 0.42 10.87 10.31
C ASP A 61 1.57 11.60 9.63
N ARG A 62 2.48 10.80 9.03
CA ARG A 62 3.65 11.38 8.36
C ARG A 62 4.15 10.57 7.18
N TYR A 63 4.88 11.27 6.31
CA TYR A 63 5.60 10.68 5.20
C TYR A 63 7.08 10.53 5.54
N SER A 64 7.71 9.51 5.01
CA SER A 64 9.15 9.31 5.06
C SER A 64 9.65 8.74 3.74
N CYS A 65 10.90 9.06 3.38
CA CYS A 65 11.53 8.62 2.15
C CYS A 65 12.84 7.93 2.47
N LEU A 66 13.12 6.80 1.82
CA LEU A 66 14.38 6.08 1.98
C LEU A 66 15.51 6.76 1.19
N SER A 67 16.75 6.57 1.66
CA SER A 67 17.93 6.82 0.85
C SER A 67 17.97 5.89 -0.36
N GLN A 68 18.83 6.15 -1.33
CA GLN A 68 18.98 5.28 -2.49
C GLN A 68 19.36 3.85 -2.09
N ASP A 69 20.39 3.71 -1.23
CA ASP A 69 20.87 2.40 -0.77
C ASP A 69 19.81 1.60 0.00
N ALA A 70 19.07 2.30 0.88
CA ALA A 70 17.97 1.69 1.63
C ALA A 70 16.79 1.32 0.73
N THR A 71 16.53 2.08 -0.34
CA THR A 71 15.53 1.77 -1.36
C THR A 71 15.88 0.44 -2.06
N GLU A 72 17.12 0.29 -2.50
CA GLU A 72 17.57 -0.93 -3.16
C GLU A 72 17.53 -2.14 -2.22
N ALA A 73 17.98 -1.96 -0.97
CA ALA A 73 17.90 -3.00 0.06
C ALA A 73 16.44 -3.42 0.33
N PHE A 74 15.52 -2.45 0.44
CA PHE A 74 14.10 -2.70 0.62
C PHE A 74 13.48 -3.49 -0.56
N LEU A 75 13.82 -3.12 -1.79
CA LEU A 75 13.33 -3.82 -2.99
C LEU A 75 13.89 -5.23 -3.11
N ARG A 76 15.18 -5.46 -2.74
CA ARG A 76 15.76 -6.80 -2.68
C ARG A 76 15.09 -7.66 -1.61
N LEU A 77 14.88 -7.11 -0.43
CA LEU A 77 14.15 -7.79 0.64
C LEU A 77 12.76 -8.24 0.17
N GLY A 78 12.01 -7.38 -0.53
CA GLY A 78 10.70 -7.71 -1.09
C GLY A 78 10.70 -8.81 -2.16
N LYS A 79 11.85 -9.04 -2.80
CA LYS A 79 12.05 -10.12 -3.79
C LYS A 79 12.63 -11.38 -3.19
N GLY A 80 12.91 -11.43 -1.89
CA GLY A 80 13.60 -12.53 -1.24
C GLY A 80 15.08 -12.64 -1.63
N GLN A 81 15.71 -11.55 -2.05
CA GLN A 81 17.10 -11.48 -2.54
C GLN A 81 17.98 -10.63 -1.62
N SER A 82 17.71 -10.65 -0.32
CA SER A 82 18.47 -9.87 0.66
C SER A 82 19.93 -10.29 0.72
N ARG A 83 20.76 -9.31 1.04
CA ARG A 83 22.20 -9.46 1.27
C ARG A 83 22.52 -9.18 2.74
N PRO A 84 23.65 -9.67 3.29
CA PRO A 84 24.03 -9.40 4.68
C PRO A 84 24.08 -7.92 5.03
N GLU A 85 24.56 -7.07 4.11
CA GLU A 85 24.65 -5.63 4.28
C GLU A 85 23.29 -4.90 4.27
N ASP A 86 22.22 -5.54 3.79
CA ASP A 86 20.90 -4.94 3.72
C ASP A 86 20.28 -4.73 5.10
N SER A 87 20.63 -5.56 6.09
CA SER A 87 20.21 -5.42 7.47
C SER A 87 20.65 -4.07 8.05
N GLU A 88 21.88 -3.65 7.78
CA GLU A 88 22.40 -2.36 8.21
C GLU A 88 21.66 -1.21 7.54
N ARG A 89 21.44 -1.30 6.21
CA ARG A 89 20.73 -0.29 5.42
C ARG A 89 19.26 -0.13 5.84
N LEU A 90 18.64 -1.20 6.34
CA LEU A 90 17.26 -1.22 6.80
C LEU A 90 17.11 -1.06 8.32
N ARG A 91 18.20 -0.90 9.06
CA ARG A 91 18.22 -0.77 10.54
C ARG A 91 17.23 0.29 11.03
N SER A 92 17.15 1.43 10.36
CA SER A 92 16.22 2.51 10.74
C SER A 92 14.76 2.11 10.63
N LEU A 93 14.38 1.27 9.66
CA LEU A 93 13.02 0.76 9.50
C LEU A 93 12.68 -0.24 10.60
N ILE A 94 13.63 -1.11 10.94
CA ILE A 94 13.49 -2.10 12.01
C ILE A 94 13.39 -1.38 13.36
N ALA A 95 14.29 -0.44 13.65
CA ALA A 95 14.29 0.35 14.90
C ALA A 95 12.99 1.14 15.11
N ARG A 96 12.40 1.66 14.03
CA ARG A 96 11.10 2.34 14.05
C ARG A 96 9.91 1.39 14.00
N ARG A 97 10.13 0.09 14.04
CA ARG A 97 9.09 -0.95 13.92
C ARG A 97 8.22 -0.78 12.66
N MET A 98 8.78 -0.26 11.59
CA MET A 98 8.14 -0.20 10.28
C MET A 98 8.22 -1.56 9.59
N LEU A 99 9.34 -2.27 9.79
CA LEU A 99 9.53 -3.69 9.47
C LEU A 99 9.44 -4.49 10.76
N ILE A 100 8.58 -5.52 10.78
CA ILE A 100 8.35 -6.39 11.92
C ILE A 100 8.73 -7.80 11.51
N GLU A 101 9.58 -8.44 12.31
CA GLU A 101 9.93 -9.85 12.12
C GLU A 101 8.69 -10.73 12.28
N THR A 102 8.58 -11.74 11.43
CA THR A 102 7.45 -12.65 11.43
C THR A 102 7.91 -14.06 11.05
N PRO A 103 7.42 -15.10 11.71
CA PRO A 103 7.71 -16.47 11.27
C PRO A 103 6.99 -16.76 9.94
N GLY A 104 7.74 -17.12 8.91
CA GLY A 104 7.24 -17.49 7.58
C GLY A 104 7.36 -16.37 6.53
N ALA A 105 7.45 -16.73 5.27
CA ALA A 105 7.49 -15.80 4.15
C ALA A 105 6.10 -15.18 3.94
N ILE A 106 5.96 -13.90 4.23
CA ILE A 106 4.75 -13.14 3.90
C ILE A 106 5.06 -12.36 2.63
N PRO A 107 4.20 -12.45 1.59
CA PRO A 107 4.34 -11.61 0.41
C PRO A 107 4.32 -10.14 0.84
N TRP A 108 5.24 -9.35 0.32
CA TRP A 108 5.16 -7.91 0.48
C TRP A 108 3.81 -7.41 0.01
N ASP A 109 3.15 -6.62 0.83
CA ASP A 109 1.99 -5.86 0.39
C ASP A 109 2.42 -4.98 -0.77
N ARG A 110 1.89 -5.31 -1.95
CA ARG A 110 2.17 -4.53 -3.15
C ARG A 110 1.61 -3.13 -2.98
N PRO A 111 2.23 -2.13 -3.63
CA PRO A 111 1.63 -0.81 -3.68
C PRO A 111 0.16 -0.89 -4.07
N ALA A 112 -0.68 -0.05 -3.47
CA ALA A 112 -2.11 -0.04 -3.73
C ALA A 112 -2.38 0.00 -5.24
N ARG A 113 -3.10 -1.01 -5.76
CA ARG A 113 -3.57 -1.00 -7.14
C ARG A 113 -4.77 -0.07 -7.23
N ILE A 114 -4.56 1.10 -7.78
CA ILE A 114 -5.59 2.11 -7.97
C ILE A 114 -5.84 2.24 -9.45
N ALA A 115 -7.11 2.35 -9.84
CA ALA A 115 -7.45 2.61 -11.22
C ALA A 115 -6.77 3.92 -11.67
N PRO A 116 -6.05 3.91 -12.80
CA PRO A 116 -5.42 5.12 -13.30
C PRO A 116 -6.49 6.17 -13.58
N VAL A 117 -6.17 7.41 -13.27
CA VAL A 117 -7.07 8.52 -13.58
C VAL A 117 -7.08 8.77 -15.10
N SER A 118 -8.27 8.92 -15.66
CA SER A 118 -8.49 9.11 -17.11
C SER A 118 -9.20 10.43 -17.43
N GLY A 119 -9.52 11.23 -16.45
CA GLY A 119 -10.16 12.54 -16.61
C GLY A 119 -10.87 13.01 -15.35
N ASP A 120 -11.38 14.22 -15.43
CA ASP A 120 -12.26 14.80 -14.43
C ASP A 120 -13.72 14.48 -14.70
N LEU A 121 -14.50 14.41 -13.64
CA LEU A 121 -15.94 14.51 -13.77
C LEU A 121 -16.36 15.98 -14.09
N VAL A 122 -15.45 16.92 -13.96
CA VAL A 122 -15.63 18.37 -14.00
C VAL A 122 -15.96 18.93 -15.39
N HIS A 123 -15.81 18.16 -16.45
CA HIS A 123 -15.92 18.66 -17.84
C HIS A 123 -17.31 18.53 -18.47
N GLU A 124 -18.32 18.05 -17.73
CA GLU A 124 -19.69 18.05 -18.21
C GLU A 124 -20.46 19.26 -17.65
N PRO A 125 -21.48 19.80 -18.32
CA PRO A 125 -22.26 20.91 -17.78
C PRO A 125 -22.91 20.45 -16.46
N TYR A 126 -22.38 20.96 -15.36
CA TYR A 126 -22.86 20.61 -14.02
C TYR A 126 -24.25 21.13 -13.80
N PRO A 127 -25.11 20.37 -13.14
CA PRO A 127 -26.34 20.92 -12.57
C PRO A 127 -25.95 22.02 -11.57
N LYS A 128 -26.65 23.15 -11.61
CA LYS A 128 -26.48 24.20 -10.57
C LYS A 128 -26.65 23.54 -9.19
N PRO A 129 -25.71 23.75 -8.25
CA PRO A 129 -25.81 23.15 -6.93
C PRO A 129 -27.04 23.70 -6.20
N SER A 130 -27.76 22.81 -5.53
CA SER A 130 -28.89 23.22 -4.68
C SER A 130 -28.39 23.85 -3.36
N LEU A 131 -29.17 24.70 -2.75
CA LEU A 131 -28.83 25.30 -1.45
C LEU A 131 -28.55 24.22 -0.37
N PRO A 132 -29.34 23.13 -0.25
CA PRO A 132 -29.04 22.06 0.68
C PRO A 132 -27.68 21.37 0.39
N ASP A 133 -27.27 21.22 -0.89
CA ASP A 133 -25.99 20.61 -1.23
C ASP A 133 -24.82 21.52 -0.86
N LEU A 134 -24.96 22.82 -1.05
CA LEU A 134 -23.97 23.82 -0.62
C LEU A 134 -23.80 23.79 0.91
N ILE A 135 -24.91 23.78 1.67
CA ILE A 135 -24.87 23.68 3.13
C ILE A 135 -24.16 22.38 3.56
N GLN A 136 -24.49 21.26 2.93
CA GLN A 136 -23.83 19.98 3.24
C GLN A 136 -22.33 20.01 2.91
N ALA A 137 -21.93 20.64 1.80
CA ALA A 137 -20.53 20.78 1.43
C ALA A 137 -19.76 21.64 2.45
N VAL A 138 -20.34 22.77 2.90
CA VAL A 138 -19.70 23.64 3.89
C VAL A 138 -19.63 22.96 5.25
N THR A 139 -20.77 22.50 5.79
CA THR A 139 -20.83 21.86 7.12
C THR A 139 -20.00 20.58 7.18
N GLY A 140 -19.98 19.81 6.08
CA GLY A 140 -19.12 18.62 5.94
C GLY A 140 -17.65 19.00 6.05
N GLN A 141 -17.19 20.01 5.31
CA GLN A 141 -15.79 20.45 5.37
C GLN A 141 -15.42 21.00 6.75
N LEU A 142 -16.27 21.76 7.40
CA LEU A 142 -16.03 22.26 8.76
C LEU A 142 -15.92 21.11 9.77
N GLY A 143 -16.85 20.15 9.72
CA GLY A 143 -16.83 18.98 10.60
C GLY A 143 -15.59 18.12 10.39
N TRP A 144 -15.19 17.87 9.13
CA TRP A 144 -13.98 17.12 8.83
C TRP A 144 -12.72 17.89 9.17
N SER A 145 -12.70 19.21 9.04
CA SER A 145 -11.56 20.03 9.48
C SER A 145 -11.30 19.88 10.99
N LEU A 146 -12.37 19.86 11.80
CA LEU A 146 -12.24 19.61 13.24
C LEU A 146 -11.81 18.16 13.53
N LEU A 147 -12.38 17.19 12.80
CA LEU A 147 -12.10 15.77 13.03
C LEU A 147 -10.64 15.42 12.70
N VAL A 148 -10.08 15.93 11.60
CA VAL A 148 -8.68 15.73 11.22
C VAL A 148 -7.70 16.33 12.25
N ARG A 149 -8.08 17.44 12.89
CA ARG A 149 -7.26 18.06 13.95
C ARG A 149 -7.27 17.31 15.27
N THR A 150 -8.34 16.54 15.54
CA THR A 150 -8.57 15.90 16.86
C THR A 150 -8.41 14.40 16.84
N ARG A 151 -8.31 13.76 15.67
CA ARG A 151 -8.25 12.30 15.52
C ARG A 151 -7.12 11.89 14.61
N GLN A 152 -6.48 10.77 14.94
CA GLN A 152 -5.47 10.15 14.08
C GLN A 152 -6.07 9.71 12.73
N LEU A 153 -5.32 9.92 11.67
CA LEU A 153 -5.73 9.60 10.30
C LEU A 153 -6.09 8.11 10.15
N ALA A 154 -5.35 7.21 10.78
CA ALA A 154 -5.65 5.78 10.80
C ALA A 154 -7.07 5.47 11.31
N THR A 155 -7.50 6.14 12.38
CA THR A 155 -8.85 5.95 12.94
C THR A 155 -9.93 6.47 12.00
N ILE A 156 -9.67 7.60 11.34
CA ILE A 156 -10.57 8.20 10.35
C ILE A 156 -10.77 7.24 9.19
N VAL A 157 -9.68 6.77 8.58
CA VAL A 157 -9.69 5.87 7.44
C VAL A 157 -10.40 4.55 7.76
N ARG A 158 -10.05 3.89 8.86
CA ARG A 158 -10.74 2.65 9.30
C ARG A 158 -12.25 2.85 9.48
N ARG A 159 -12.67 4.01 9.98
CA ARG A 159 -14.12 4.32 10.14
C ARG A 159 -14.81 4.50 8.79
N LEU A 160 -14.15 5.11 7.83
CA LEU A 160 -14.68 5.27 6.47
C LEU A 160 -14.81 3.93 5.77
N GLU A 161 -13.81 3.07 5.83
CA GLU A 161 -13.85 1.72 5.24
C GLU A 161 -14.98 0.86 5.81
N ARG A 162 -15.19 0.89 7.14
CA ARG A 162 -16.32 0.18 7.77
C ARG A 162 -17.67 0.65 7.26
N ARG A 163 -17.81 1.94 6.96
CA ARG A 163 -19.06 2.51 6.43
C ARG A 163 -19.26 2.20 4.96
N ALA A 164 -18.20 2.19 4.17
CA ALA A 164 -18.24 1.88 2.74
C ALA A 164 -18.76 0.46 2.45
N ARG A 165 -18.53 -0.49 3.34
CA ARG A 165 -18.97 -1.90 3.19
C ARG A 165 -20.49 -2.13 3.28
N ARG A 166 -21.30 -1.13 3.69
CA ARG A 166 -22.70 -1.37 4.11
C ARG A 166 -23.79 -1.11 3.07
N ARG A 167 -23.53 -0.57 1.88
CA ARG A 167 -24.56 -0.25 0.87
C ARG A 167 -24.06 -0.43 -0.56
N SER A 168 -24.96 -0.95 -1.44
CA SER A 168 -24.73 -1.07 -2.88
C SER A 168 -25.65 -0.09 -3.62
N PRO A 169 -25.19 0.64 -4.64
CA PRO A 169 -25.97 1.69 -5.29
C PRO A 169 -26.76 1.18 -6.51
N SER A 170 -27.84 1.90 -6.85
CA SER A 170 -28.47 1.86 -8.16
C SER A 170 -27.76 2.86 -9.11
N THR A 171 -27.44 2.43 -10.33
CA THR A 171 -26.40 3.03 -11.18
C THR A 171 -26.73 4.45 -11.69
N GLN A 172 -27.97 4.73 -12.09
CA GLN A 172 -28.31 6.01 -12.77
C GLN A 172 -28.59 7.18 -11.78
N ALA A 173 -29.29 6.90 -10.66
CA ALA A 173 -29.50 7.89 -9.60
C ALA A 173 -28.19 8.31 -8.94
N ALA A 174 -27.22 7.39 -8.86
CA ALA A 174 -25.89 7.64 -8.34
C ALA A 174 -25.11 8.67 -9.19
N SER A 175 -25.13 8.54 -10.52
CA SER A 175 -24.41 9.45 -11.42
C SER A 175 -24.89 10.90 -11.29
N ARG A 176 -26.21 11.12 -11.28
CA ARG A 176 -26.80 12.45 -11.07
C ARG A 176 -26.42 13.02 -9.71
N ARG A 177 -26.47 12.19 -8.66
CA ARG A 177 -26.13 12.63 -7.31
C ARG A 177 -24.65 12.99 -7.17
N ILE A 178 -23.75 12.23 -7.79
CA ILE A 178 -22.32 12.56 -7.85
C ILE A 178 -22.12 13.93 -8.47
N ALA A 179 -22.73 14.19 -9.63
CA ALA A 179 -22.60 15.48 -10.33
C ALA A 179 -23.06 16.65 -9.47
N GLN A 180 -24.20 16.52 -8.75
CA GLN A 180 -24.70 17.54 -7.84
C GLN A 180 -23.72 17.81 -6.67
N LEU A 181 -23.21 16.73 -6.05
CA LEU A 181 -22.27 16.86 -4.93
C LEU A 181 -20.94 17.47 -5.37
N THR A 182 -20.38 17.02 -6.48
CA THR A 182 -19.14 17.58 -7.04
C THR A 182 -19.28 19.04 -7.39
N SER A 183 -20.41 19.43 -8.01
CA SER A 183 -20.73 20.83 -8.31
C SER A 183 -20.79 21.69 -7.04
N ALA A 184 -21.45 21.20 -5.98
CA ALA A 184 -21.53 21.94 -4.72
C ALA A 184 -20.14 22.12 -4.08
N PHE A 185 -19.29 21.08 -4.09
CA PHE A 185 -17.93 21.17 -3.58
C PHE A 185 -17.05 22.09 -4.44
N ALA A 186 -17.21 22.09 -5.76
CA ALA A 186 -16.50 23.00 -6.66
C ALA A 186 -16.87 24.45 -6.37
N ALA A 187 -18.17 24.76 -6.23
CA ALA A 187 -18.66 26.10 -5.90
C ALA A 187 -18.13 26.59 -4.55
N VAL A 188 -18.19 25.75 -3.50
CA VAL A 188 -17.66 26.11 -2.17
C VAL A 188 -16.14 26.30 -2.21
N SER A 189 -15.44 25.57 -3.07
CA SER A 189 -13.98 25.66 -3.20
C SER A 189 -13.51 27.00 -3.78
N ALA A 190 -14.33 27.64 -4.61
CA ALA A 190 -14.02 28.95 -5.17
C ALA A 190 -13.98 30.03 -4.07
N PHE A 191 -14.72 29.85 -2.98
CA PHE A 191 -14.80 30.80 -1.85
C PHE A 191 -13.88 30.44 -0.67
N LEU A 192 -13.36 29.22 -0.62
CA LEU A 192 -12.49 28.73 0.44
C LEU A 192 -11.15 28.26 -0.14
N PRO A 193 -10.32 29.15 -0.68
CA PRO A 193 -9.04 28.78 -1.21
C PRO A 193 -8.15 28.34 -0.05
N ALA A 194 -7.67 27.08 -0.11
CA ALA A 194 -6.59 26.64 0.74
C ALA A 194 -5.96 25.41 0.09
N GLU A 195 -4.74 25.55 -0.36
CA GLU A 195 -3.91 24.47 -0.89
C GLU A 195 -3.77 23.33 0.12
N ASP A 196 -3.84 23.64 1.43
CA ASP A 196 -3.68 22.66 2.51
C ASP A 196 -4.96 21.92 2.90
N ARG A 197 -6.08 22.11 2.19
CA ARG A 197 -7.38 21.48 2.52
C ARG A 197 -7.75 20.29 1.64
N CYS A 198 -6.84 19.78 0.83
CA CYS A 198 -7.13 18.66 -0.05
C CYS A 198 -7.67 17.43 0.71
N LEU A 199 -7.06 17.09 1.85
CA LEU A 199 -7.49 15.98 2.71
C LEU A 199 -8.91 16.19 3.25
N VAL A 200 -9.20 17.35 3.84
CA VAL A 200 -10.52 17.67 4.41
C VAL A 200 -11.61 17.63 3.34
N ARG A 201 -11.34 18.19 2.17
CA ARG A 201 -12.28 18.22 1.03
C ARG A 201 -12.55 16.82 0.49
N ALA A 202 -11.49 16.04 0.27
CA ALA A 202 -11.61 14.66 -0.21
C ALA A 202 -12.38 13.78 0.78
N LEU A 203 -12.08 13.89 2.09
CA LEU A 203 -12.78 13.17 3.15
C LEU A 203 -14.25 13.55 3.24
N ALA A 204 -14.57 14.84 3.16
CA ALA A 204 -15.95 15.34 3.25
C ALA A 204 -16.79 14.83 2.06
N LEU A 205 -16.26 14.94 0.84
CA LEU A 205 -16.96 14.44 -0.35
C LEU A 205 -17.09 12.91 -0.31
N HIS A 206 -16.02 12.20 -0.01
CA HIS A 206 -16.04 10.73 0.13
C HIS A 206 -17.11 10.28 1.12
N ALA A 207 -17.14 10.86 2.32
CA ALA A 207 -18.11 10.51 3.36
C ALA A 207 -19.54 10.82 2.93
N LEU A 208 -19.75 11.93 2.22
CA LEU A 208 -21.07 12.32 1.72
C LEU A 208 -21.54 11.38 0.61
N CYS A 209 -20.66 11.02 -0.33
CA CYS A 209 -20.93 10.01 -1.34
C CYS A 209 -21.33 8.67 -0.71
N CYS A 210 -20.58 8.21 0.31
CA CYS A 210 -20.89 6.96 1.01
C CYS A 210 -22.25 6.97 1.70
N ARG A 211 -22.72 8.13 2.20
CA ARG A 211 -24.10 8.28 2.75
C ARG A 211 -25.18 8.09 1.70
N HIS A 212 -24.88 8.40 0.45
CA HIS A 212 -25.77 8.18 -0.70
C HIS A 212 -25.56 6.83 -1.39
N GLY A 213 -24.76 5.92 -0.80
CA GLY A 213 -24.48 4.59 -1.35
C GLY A 213 -23.44 4.58 -2.47
N ILE A 214 -22.82 5.71 -2.78
CA ILE A 214 -21.76 5.84 -3.78
C ILE A 214 -20.43 5.54 -3.10
N ARG A 215 -19.55 4.78 -3.76
CA ARG A 215 -18.26 4.35 -3.19
C ARG A 215 -17.08 4.88 -4.00
N PRO A 216 -16.70 6.14 -3.84
CA PRO A 216 -15.47 6.63 -4.42
C PRO A 216 -14.29 6.08 -3.62
N SER A 217 -13.14 5.94 -4.27
CA SER A 217 -11.87 5.70 -3.59
C SER A 217 -11.30 7.03 -3.08
N LEU A 218 -10.94 7.08 -1.81
CA LEU A 218 -10.13 8.15 -1.23
C LEU A 218 -8.67 7.79 -1.47
N VAL A 219 -7.96 8.58 -2.24
CA VAL A 219 -6.59 8.28 -2.68
C VAL A 219 -5.61 9.28 -2.09
N PHE A 220 -4.51 8.76 -1.56
CA PHE A 220 -3.33 9.52 -1.17
C PHE A 220 -2.26 9.32 -2.21
N GLY A 221 -1.60 10.38 -2.62
CA GLY A 221 -0.51 10.35 -3.57
C GLY A 221 0.62 11.28 -3.18
N VAL A 222 1.79 10.98 -3.71
CA VAL A 222 3.01 11.76 -3.46
C VAL A 222 3.68 12.13 -4.77
N ARG A 223 4.39 13.24 -4.78
CA ARG A 223 5.27 13.68 -5.84
C ARG A 223 6.61 14.09 -5.24
N MET A 224 7.68 13.81 -5.93
CA MET A 224 9.02 14.23 -5.55
C MET A 224 9.48 15.42 -6.40
N ASN A 225 10.47 16.15 -5.90
CA ASN A 225 11.19 17.25 -6.57
C ASN A 225 10.30 18.45 -7.00
N PRO A 226 9.78 19.27 -6.05
CA PRO A 226 9.86 19.10 -4.60
C PRO A 226 8.85 18.09 -4.07
N PHE A 227 9.08 17.58 -2.85
CA PHE A 227 8.12 16.69 -2.20
C PHE A 227 6.79 17.40 -1.97
N ARG A 228 5.72 16.77 -2.44
CA ARG A 228 4.35 17.18 -2.15
C ARG A 228 3.49 15.94 -1.92
N ALA A 229 2.56 16.04 -0.99
CA ALA A 229 1.51 15.05 -0.78
C ALA A 229 0.17 15.65 -1.19
N HIS A 230 -0.69 14.82 -1.75
CA HIS A 230 -2.04 15.22 -2.16
C HIS A 230 -3.05 14.13 -1.82
N CYS A 231 -4.30 14.54 -1.58
CA CYS A 231 -5.40 13.63 -1.33
C CYS A 231 -6.59 14.02 -2.20
N TRP A 232 -7.18 13.03 -2.88
CA TRP A 232 -8.34 13.24 -3.74
C TRP A 232 -9.35 12.10 -3.61
N ALA A 233 -10.53 12.30 -4.15
CA ALA A 233 -11.54 11.26 -4.29
C ALA A 233 -11.76 10.97 -5.77
N GLN A 234 -11.81 9.69 -6.15
CA GLN A 234 -12.11 9.24 -7.51
C GLN A 234 -13.11 8.10 -7.53
N LEU A 235 -13.86 7.98 -8.61
CA LEU A 235 -14.73 6.85 -8.90
C LEU A 235 -14.32 6.23 -10.24
N GLY A 236 -13.83 4.99 -10.19
CA GLY A 236 -13.15 4.41 -11.35
C GLY A 236 -11.94 5.26 -11.75
N GLY A 237 -11.87 5.66 -13.03
CA GLY A 237 -10.84 6.56 -13.55
C GLY A 237 -11.19 8.05 -13.48
N LYS A 238 -12.35 8.44 -12.93
CA LYS A 238 -12.80 9.85 -12.88
C LYS A 238 -12.49 10.49 -11.55
N VAL A 239 -11.79 11.62 -11.55
CA VAL A 239 -11.53 12.45 -10.38
C VAL A 239 -12.82 13.18 -10.01
N LEU A 240 -13.26 13.06 -8.76
CA LEU A 240 -14.47 13.71 -8.23
C LEU A 240 -14.13 15.05 -7.58
N ILE A 241 -13.00 15.14 -6.92
CA ILE A 241 -12.48 16.35 -6.29
C ILE A 241 -10.96 16.36 -6.36
N GLY A 242 -10.41 17.45 -6.77
CA GLY A 242 -9.04 17.65 -7.20
C GLY A 242 -9.05 18.19 -8.62
N ASP A 243 -7.91 18.48 -9.15
CA ASP A 243 -7.68 18.85 -10.53
C ASP A 243 -7.01 17.66 -11.22
N PHE A 244 -7.60 17.13 -12.29
CA PHE A 244 -7.05 15.98 -13.02
C PHE A 244 -5.62 16.23 -13.47
N GLU A 245 -5.34 17.43 -14.00
CA GLU A 245 -4.01 17.79 -14.48
C GLU A 245 -2.97 17.79 -13.35
N GLN A 246 -3.38 18.12 -12.14
CA GLN A 246 -2.53 18.01 -10.96
C GLN A 246 -2.45 16.58 -10.42
N VAL A 247 -3.59 15.91 -10.28
CA VAL A 247 -3.67 14.55 -9.70
C VAL A 247 -2.80 13.55 -10.47
N ARG A 248 -2.79 13.63 -11.81
CA ARG A 248 -1.98 12.73 -12.67
C ARG A 248 -0.47 12.84 -12.44
N LEU A 249 -0.01 13.90 -11.78
CA LEU A 249 1.41 14.10 -11.46
C LEU A 249 1.81 13.41 -10.15
N PHE A 250 0.85 12.86 -9.41
CA PHE A 250 1.12 12.19 -8.14
C PHE A 250 1.16 10.68 -8.32
N THR A 251 2.12 10.04 -7.68
CA THR A 251 2.18 8.58 -7.55
C THR A 251 1.28 8.16 -6.41
N PRO A 252 0.24 7.35 -6.63
CA PRO A 252 -0.61 6.85 -5.55
C PRO A 252 0.17 6.00 -4.55
N ILE A 253 -0.06 6.23 -3.26
CA ILE A 253 0.60 5.51 -2.16
C ILE A 253 -0.39 4.70 -1.34
N ALA A 254 -1.63 5.16 -1.19
CA ALA A 254 -2.70 4.45 -0.51
C ALA A 254 -4.07 4.78 -1.12
N ALA A 255 -5.00 3.85 -1.07
CA ALA A 255 -6.40 4.05 -1.43
C ALA A 255 -7.33 3.33 -0.48
N PHE A 256 -8.48 3.96 -0.20
CA PHE A 256 -9.50 3.49 0.74
C PHE A 256 -10.89 3.73 0.15
N GLY A 257 -11.78 2.73 0.23
CA GLY A 257 -13.15 2.84 -0.27
C GLY A 257 -13.79 1.52 -0.59
#